data_dd2aeb0d5a2402e64e4521527c67888e
#
_entry.id   dd2aeb0d5a2402e64e4521527c67888e
#
_cell.length_a   1.000
_cell.length_b   1.000
_cell.length_c   1.000
_cell.angle_alpha   90.00
_cell.angle_beta   90.00
_cell.angle_gamma   90.00
#
_symmetry.space_group_name_H-M   'P 1'
#
loop_
_entity.id
_entity.type
_entity.pdbx_description
1 polymer ?
#
loop_
_entity_poly.entity_id
_entity_poly.type
_entity_poly.pdbx_seq_one_letter_code
_entity_poly.pdbx_strand_id
1 'polypeptide(L)'
;TNYHLDFSKDHLDKVLEIQADHFKNLTYTDAQFKTEALTVKGEYLKNNASPTRKLLAAVRKEAFDIHTYKHTTMGFFEDVEAMPSQIAYGEKFFKQFYKPEYVSVVIVGDVDPNATMVMVEKYWGNWKKGDFVNDIAQEPKQESPRYVHEKFDGLPGHWLLVSYKGADWQPKKKDRAALDLISELYFSNNSALYQELVVDKQLASQMFNYNPETKDAGLRHVFIKVNEDKDLATVRDAVNRTYAQIRTELVSAEKLDNLKSNLKYSFVNSL
;
A
#
# COMPACT_ATOMS: atom_id res chain seq x y z
N THR A 1 -1.17 -1.67 -10.30
CA THR A 1 -0.26 -2.81 -10.57
C THR A 1 1.01 -2.29 -11.24
N ASN A 2 2.17 -2.79 -10.86
CA ASN A 2 3.44 -2.50 -11.48
C ASN A 2 3.89 -3.74 -12.27
N TYR A 3 4.14 -3.55 -13.56
CA TYR A 3 4.73 -4.55 -14.46
C TYR A 3 6.12 -4.05 -14.82
N HIS A 4 7.18 -4.73 -14.38
CA HIS A 4 8.53 -4.30 -14.70
C HIS A 4 9.37 -5.44 -15.25
N LEU A 5 10.33 -5.09 -16.09
CA LEU A 5 11.28 -5.98 -16.73
C LEU A 5 12.66 -5.33 -16.75
N ASP A 6 13.67 -6.08 -16.39
CA ASP A 6 15.07 -5.72 -16.55
C ASP A 6 15.65 -6.50 -17.74
N PHE A 7 16.23 -5.79 -18.69
CA PHE A 7 16.74 -6.39 -19.92
C PHE A 7 17.88 -5.55 -20.55
N SER A 8 18.64 -6.16 -21.46
CA SER A 8 19.64 -5.41 -22.24
C SER A 8 18.98 -4.40 -23.16
N LYS A 9 19.52 -3.17 -23.26
CA LYS A 9 19.04 -2.12 -24.17
C LYS A 9 18.91 -2.57 -25.62
N ASP A 10 19.69 -3.56 -26.05
CA ASP A 10 19.65 -4.13 -27.39
C ASP A 10 18.31 -4.83 -27.71
N HIS A 11 17.54 -5.16 -26.68
CA HIS A 11 16.23 -5.82 -26.80
C HIS A 11 15.05 -4.88 -26.62
N LEU A 12 15.27 -3.55 -26.49
CA LEU A 12 14.21 -2.57 -26.22
C LEU A 12 13.06 -2.64 -27.22
N ASP A 13 13.37 -2.68 -28.53
CA ASP A 13 12.34 -2.75 -29.60
C ASP A 13 11.46 -4.01 -29.41
N LYS A 14 12.09 -5.17 -29.17
CA LYS A 14 11.36 -6.44 -28.97
C LYS A 14 10.55 -6.48 -27.69
N VAL A 15 11.07 -5.91 -26.61
CA VAL A 15 10.33 -5.83 -25.32
C VAL A 15 9.14 -4.91 -25.45
N LEU A 16 9.26 -3.76 -26.12
CA LEU A 16 8.13 -2.86 -26.40
C LEU A 16 7.04 -3.52 -27.23
N GLU A 17 7.42 -4.30 -28.25
CA GLU A 17 6.49 -5.07 -29.07
C GLU A 17 5.68 -6.07 -28.22
N ILE A 18 6.38 -6.93 -27.42
CA ILE A 18 5.77 -7.97 -26.60
C ILE A 18 4.85 -7.35 -25.53
N GLN A 19 5.34 -6.30 -24.86
CA GLN A 19 4.53 -5.65 -23.81
C GLN A 19 3.28 -4.97 -24.40
N ALA A 20 3.41 -4.30 -25.54
CA ALA A 20 2.26 -3.70 -26.22
C ALA A 20 1.22 -4.75 -26.62
N ASP A 21 1.66 -5.92 -27.07
CA ASP A 21 0.78 -7.04 -27.39
C ASP A 21 0.05 -7.58 -26.16
N HIS A 22 0.77 -7.83 -25.05
CA HIS A 22 0.17 -8.25 -23.79
C HIS A 22 -0.90 -7.29 -23.29
N PHE A 23 -0.64 -5.99 -23.32
CA PHE A 23 -1.58 -4.99 -22.81
C PHE A 23 -2.78 -4.76 -23.73
N LYS A 24 -2.67 -5.03 -25.02
CA LYS A 24 -3.75 -4.80 -25.99
C LYS A 24 -4.54 -6.06 -26.35
N ASN A 25 -3.86 -7.20 -26.41
CA ASN A 25 -4.38 -8.39 -27.07
C ASN A 25 -4.36 -9.65 -26.19
N LEU A 26 -4.20 -9.51 -24.87
CA LEU A 26 -4.18 -10.66 -23.97
C LEU A 26 -5.43 -11.53 -24.17
N THR A 27 -5.20 -12.80 -24.47
CA THR A 27 -6.25 -13.83 -24.58
C THR A 27 -5.82 -15.05 -23.80
N TYR A 28 -6.78 -15.76 -23.24
CA TYR A 28 -6.55 -16.98 -22.48
C TYR A 28 -7.76 -17.92 -22.58
N THR A 29 -7.52 -19.20 -22.42
CA THR A 29 -8.59 -20.21 -22.35
C THR A 29 -9.17 -20.28 -20.94
N ASP A 30 -10.38 -20.84 -20.81
CA ASP A 30 -11.02 -21.10 -19.52
C ASP A 30 -10.11 -21.96 -18.59
N ALA A 31 -9.41 -22.94 -19.14
CA ALA A 31 -8.48 -23.78 -18.38
C ALA A 31 -7.27 -22.99 -17.84
N GLN A 32 -6.69 -22.10 -18.66
CA GLN A 32 -5.59 -21.23 -18.22
C GLN A 32 -6.06 -20.27 -17.15
N PHE A 33 -7.23 -19.64 -17.34
CA PHE A 33 -7.79 -18.73 -16.33
C PHE A 33 -8.02 -19.44 -14.98
N LYS A 34 -8.59 -20.63 -14.98
CA LYS A 34 -8.80 -21.42 -13.76
C LYS A 34 -7.49 -21.77 -13.06
N THR A 35 -6.47 -22.14 -13.81
CA THR A 35 -5.14 -22.45 -13.25
C THR A 35 -4.54 -21.23 -12.56
N GLU A 36 -4.56 -20.07 -13.21
CA GLU A 36 -4.06 -18.82 -12.65
C GLU A 36 -4.88 -18.35 -11.44
N ALA A 37 -6.18 -18.49 -11.48
CA ALA A 37 -7.07 -18.18 -10.36
C ALA A 37 -6.72 -19.02 -9.10
N LEU A 38 -6.36 -20.28 -9.26
CA LEU A 38 -5.88 -21.13 -8.16
C LEU A 38 -4.50 -20.68 -7.66
N THR A 39 -3.62 -20.21 -8.54
CA THR A 39 -2.33 -19.61 -8.16
C THR A 39 -2.54 -18.37 -7.31
N VAL A 40 -3.46 -17.47 -7.69
CA VAL A 40 -3.85 -16.29 -6.90
C VAL A 40 -4.42 -16.68 -5.53
N LYS A 41 -5.24 -17.75 -5.46
CA LYS A 41 -5.72 -18.29 -4.18
C LYS A 41 -4.56 -18.77 -3.29
N GLY A 42 -3.58 -19.44 -3.86
CA GLY A 42 -2.37 -19.86 -3.16
C GLY A 42 -1.56 -18.68 -2.62
N GLU A 43 -1.43 -17.62 -3.41
CA GLU A 43 -0.79 -16.38 -2.99
C GLU A 43 -1.56 -15.69 -1.85
N TYR A 44 -2.88 -15.63 -1.93
CA TYR A 44 -3.73 -15.09 -0.87
C TYR A 44 -3.50 -15.83 0.47
N LEU A 45 -3.54 -17.16 0.44
CA LEU A 45 -3.31 -18.00 1.62
C LEU A 45 -1.90 -17.80 2.20
N LYS A 46 -0.88 -17.74 1.36
CA LYS A 46 0.50 -17.42 1.76
C LYS A 46 0.58 -16.05 2.43
N ASN A 47 -0.07 -15.04 1.89
CA ASN A 47 -0.09 -13.70 2.46
C ASN A 47 -0.82 -13.66 3.82
N ASN A 48 -1.93 -14.39 3.95
CA ASN A 48 -2.69 -14.50 5.19
C ASN A 48 -2.01 -15.34 6.28
N ALA A 49 -0.94 -16.04 5.96
CA ALA A 49 -0.08 -16.69 6.96
C ALA A 49 0.73 -15.67 7.80
N SER A 50 0.73 -14.39 7.45
CA SER A 50 1.33 -13.31 8.23
C SER A 50 0.30 -12.68 9.17
N PRO A 51 0.54 -12.64 10.49
CA PRO A 51 -0.40 -12.03 11.45
C PRO A 51 -0.59 -10.53 11.19
N THR A 52 0.46 -9.83 10.82
CA THR A 52 0.38 -8.39 10.53
C THR A 52 -0.41 -8.09 9.25
N ARG A 53 -0.30 -8.93 8.22
CA ARG A 53 -1.10 -8.79 6.98
C ARG A 53 -2.56 -9.10 7.23
N LYS A 54 -2.85 -10.15 7.98
CA LYS A 54 -4.23 -10.50 8.38
C LYS A 54 -4.86 -9.36 9.19
N LEU A 55 -4.14 -8.83 10.17
CA LEU A 55 -4.60 -7.70 10.98
C LEU A 55 -4.82 -6.44 10.13
N LEU A 56 -3.92 -6.15 9.19
CA LEU A 56 -4.07 -5.03 8.26
C LEU A 56 -5.34 -5.16 7.41
N ALA A 57 -5.63 -6.35 6.90
CA ALA A 57 -6.83 -6.61 6.13
C ALA A 57 -8.10 -6.40 6.96
N ALA A 58 -8.12 -6.90 8.21
CA ALA A 58 -9.23 -6.71 9.14
C ALA A 58 -9.46 -5.24 9.49
N VAL A 59 -8.38 -4.49 9.77
CA VAL A 59 -8.45 -3.05 10.06
C VAL A 59 -8.97 -2.27 8.85
N ARG A 60 -8.55 -2.59 7.63
CA ARG A 60 -9.08 -1.94 6.42
C ARG A 60 -10.57 -2.21 6.25
N LYS A 61 -10.99 -3.45 6.40
CA LYS A 61 -12.39 -3.86 6.31
C LYS A 61 -13.28 -3.10 7.30
N GLU A 62 -12.77 -2.83 8.50
CA GLU A 62 -13.47 -2.10 9.55
C GLU A 62 -13.43 -0.58 9.36
N ALA A 63 -12.31 -0.04 8.87
CA ALA A 63 -12.09 1.40 8.78
C ALA A 63 -12.79 2.09 7.61
N PHE A 64 -13.17 1.35 6.56
CA PHE A 64 -13.81 1.89 5.37
C PHE A 64 -15.21 1.30 5.19
N ASP A 65 -16.18 2.16 4.89
CA ASP A 65 -17.55 1.73 4.64
C ASP A 65 -17.78 1.41 3.15
N ILE A 66 -17.36 2.31 2.26
CA ILE A 66 -17.65 2.22 0.83
C ILE A 66 -16.43 2.34 -0.09
N HIS A 67 -15.35 3.00 0.36
CA HIS A 67 -14.16 3.19 -0.46
C HIS A 67 -13.44 1.86 -0.72
N THR A 68 -12.84 1.69 -1.91
CA THR A 68 -12.13 0.46 -2.30
C THR A 68 -10.92 0.14 -1.42
N TYR A 69 -10.42 1.09 -0.61
CA TYR A 69 -9.40 0.82 0.41
C TYR A 69 -9.88 -0.10 1.54
N LYS A 70 -11.16 -0.46 1.55
CA LYS A 70 -11.75 -1.45 2.45
C LYS A 70 -11.08 -2.82 2.37
N HIS A 71 -10.51 -3.16 1.23
CA HIS A 71 -9.75 -4.39 1.03
C HIS A 71 -8.29 -4.11 0.68
N THR A 72 -7.44 -5.12 0.81
CA THR A 72 -6.06 -5.10 0.32
C THR A 72 -6.03 -5.26 -1.21
N THR A 73 -4.85 -5.16 -1.82
CA THR A 73 -4.66 -5.43 -3.26
C THR A 73 -5.04 -6.85 -3.67
N MET A 74 -5.13 -7.78 -2.71
CA MET A 74 -5.59 -9.16 -2.95
C MET A 74 -7.12 -9.31 -2.97
N GLY A 75 -7.89 -8.28 -2.60
CA GLY A 75 -9.34 -8.34 -2.49
C GLY A 75 -9.82 -9.08 -1.24
N PHE A 76 -11.08 -9.49 -1.25
CA PHE A 76 -11.66 -10.35 -0.21
C PHE A 76 -11.45 -11.83 -0.54
N PHE A 77 -11.38 -12.67 0.49
CA PHE A 77 -11.15 -14.10 0.29
C PHE A 77 -12.27 -14.76 -0.52
N GLU A 78 -13.49 -14.36 -0.27
CA GLU A 78 -14.68 -14.87 -0.95
C GLU A 78 -14.62 -14.63 -2.47
N ASP A 79 -14.11 -13.45 -2.88
CA ASP A 79 -13.94 -13.12 -4.30
C ASP A 79 -12.80 -13.95 -4.93
N VAL A 80 -11.69 -14.10 -4.21
CA VAL A 80 -10.56 -14.92 -4.65
C VAL A 80 -10.96 -16.41 -4.75
N GLU A 81 -11.76 -16.89 -3.82
CA GLU A 81 -12.27 -18.27 -3.84
C GLU A 81 -13.23 -18.53 -5.01
N ALA A 82 -14.07 -17.55 -5.34
CA ALA A 82 -14.99 -17.61 -6.48
C ALA A 82 -14.30 -17.37 -7.84
N MET A 83 -13.09 -16.83 -7.86
CA MET A 83 -12.38 -16.39 -9.06
C MET A 83 -12.31 -17.45 -10.17
N PRO A 84 -12.06 -18.77 -9.92
CA PRO A 84 -12.00 -19.78 -10.98
C PRO A 84 -13.25 -19.87 -11.86
N SER A 85 -14.40 -19.38 -11.39
CA SER A 85 -15.67 -19.34 -12.14
C SER A 85 -15.95 -17.98 -12.81
N GLN A 86 -15.04 -17.00 -12.68
CA GLN A 86 -15.28 -15.60 -13.03
C GLN A 86 -14.56 -15.16 -14.33
N ILE A 87 -14.35 -16.04 -15.29
CA ILE A 87 -13.65 -15.71 -16.55
C ILE A 87 -14.28 -14.52 -17.27
N ALA A 88 -15.61 -14.48 -17.38
CA ALA A 88 -16.33 -13.38 -18.04
C ALA A 88 -16.11 -12.03 -17.33
N TYR A 89 -15.99 -12.05 -15.98
CA TYR A 89 -15.62 -10.86 -15.22
C TYR A 89 -14.17 -10.46 -15.49
N GLY A 90 -13.24 -11.41 -15.56
CA GLY A 90 -11.85 -11.17 -15.92
C GLY A 90 -11.70 -10.50 -17.28
N GLU A 91 -12.42 -10.99 -18.29
CA GLU A 91 -12.44 -10.36 -19.63
C GLU A 91 -13.03 -8.94 -19.60
N LYS A 92 -14.12 -8.74 -18.87
CA LYS A 92 -14.72 -7.41 -18.69
C LYS A 92 -13.73 -6.45 -18.00
N PHE A 93 -13.06 -6.91 -16.94
CA PHE A 93 -12.06 -6.14 -16.22
C PHE A 93 -10.90 -5.72 -17.15
N PHE A 94 -10.37 -6.66 -17.94
CA PHE A 94 -9.32 -6.37 -18.89
C PHE A 94 -9.77 -5.30 -19.90
N LYS A 95 -10.96 -5.45 -20.50
CA LYS A 95 -11.51 -4.48 -21.46
C LYS A 95 -11.71 -3.08 -20.88
N GLN A 96 -11.98 -2.97 -19.57
CA GLN A 96 -12.21 -1.70 -18.88
C GLN A 96 -10.91 -1.02 -18.45
N PHE A 97 -9.98 -1.75 -17.86
CA PHE A 97 -8.82 -1.17 -17.19
C PHE A 97 -7.51 -1.22 -17.99
N TYR A 98 -7.42 -2.13 -18.97
CA TYR A 98 -6.26 -2.16 -19.87
C TYR A 98 -6.51 -1.24 -21.07
N LYS A 99 -6.38 0.05 -20.80
CA LYS A 99 -6.59 1.15 -21.74
C LYS A 99 -5.51 2.21 -21.53
N PRO A 100 -5.13 2.98 -22.59
CA PRO A 100 -4.03 3.94 -22.50
C PRO A 100 -4.22 4.99 -21.40
N GLU A 101 -5.47 5.37 -21.09
CA GLU A 101 -5.76 6.32 -20.00
C GLU A 101 -5.47 5.81 -18.60
N TYR A 102 -5.31 4.49 -18.42
CA TYR A 102 -5.00 3.85 -17.13
C TYR A 102 -3.57 3.29 -17.06
N VAL A 103 -2.76 3.47 -18.11
CA VAL A 103 -1.42 2.88 -18.21
C VAL A 103 -0.37 3.97 -18.41
N SER A 104 0.72 3.88 -17.67
CA SER A 104 1.92 4.68 -17.89
C SER A 104 3.08 3.74 -18.25
N VAL A 105 3.75 4.03 -19.35
CA VAL A 105 4.98 3.34 -19.76
C VAL A 105 6.17 4.16 -19.30
N VAL A 106 7.03 3.54 -18.48
CA VAL A 106 8.26 4.19 -17.96
C VAL A 106 9.46 3.38 -18.42
N ILE A 107 10.41 4.03 -19.08
CA ILE A 107 11.64 3.42 -19.61
C ILE A 107 12.82 4.16 -18.98
N VAL A 108 13.67 3.40 -18.29
CA VAL A 108 14.86 3.94 -17.61
C VAL A 108 16.09 3.13 -18.02
N GLY A 109 17.17 3.82 -18.37
CA GLY A 109 18.42 3.16 -18.73
C GLY A 109 19.25 3.96 -19.74
N ASP A 110 20.22 3.31 -20.36
CA ASP A 110 21.07 3.87 -21.41
C ASP A 110 20.34 3.84 -22.77
N VAL A 111 19.42 4.80 -22.95
CA VAL A 111 18.57 4.93 -24.14
C VAL A 111 18.53 6.37 -24.62
N ASP A 112 18.42 6.57 -25.94
CA ASP A 112 18.10 7.88 -26.51
C ASP A 112 16.60 8.15 -26.40
N PRO A 113 16.15 9.23 -25.73
CA PRO A 113 14.74 9.50 -25.52
C PRO A 113 13.94 9.67 -26.82
N ASN A 114 14.51 10.32 -27.84
CA ASN A 114 13.80 10.58 -29.09
C ASN A 114 13.62 9.31 -29.92
N ALA A 115 14.66 8.51 -30.05
CA ALA A 115 14.58 7.22 -30.71
C ALA A 115 13.62 6.27 -29.97
N THR A 116 13.67 6.28 -28.64
CA THR A 116 12.76 5.49 -27.79
C THR A 116 11.31 5.89 -28.00
N MET A 117 11.00 7.19 -28.05
CA MET A 117 9.63 7.65 -28.32
C MET A 117 9.10 7.19 -29.67
N VAL A 118 9.93 7.16 -30.72
CA VAL A 118 9.53 6.60 -32.03
C VAL A 118 9.18 5.13 -31.93
N MET A 119 9.95 4.34 -31.17
CA MET A 119 9.65 2.91 -30.92
C MET A 119 8.36 2.74 -30.09
N VAL A 120 8.16 3.56 -29.05
CA VAL A 120 6.91 3.54 -28.26
C VAL A 120 5.71 3.86 -29.16
N GLU A 121 5.78 4.92 -29.97
CA GLU A 121 4.69 5.28 -30.90
C GLU A 121 4.38 4.15 -31.88
N LYS A 122 5.40 3.48 -32.42
CA LYS A 122 5.24 2.34 -33.34
C LYS A 122 4.36 1.23 -32.76
N TYR A 123 4.57 0.87 -31.49
CA TYR A 123 3.89 -0.28 -30.87
C TYR A 123 2.66 0.11 -30.04
N TRP A 124 2.66 1.30 -29.42
CA TRP A 124 1.59 1.72 -28.50
C TRP A 124 0.67 2.80 -29.07
N GLY A 125 1.11 3.55 -30.09
CA GLY A 125 0.40 4.73 -30.59
C GLY A 125 -0.99 4.45 -31.18
N ASN A 126 -1.24 3.24 -31.67
CA ASN A 126 -2.55 2.82 -32.18
C ASN A 126 -3.53 2.33 -31.09
N TRP A 127 -3.12 2.29 -29.82
CA TRP A 127 -3.96 1.84 -28.72
C TRP A 127 -5.04 2.87 -28.39
N LYS A 128 -6.28 2.50 -28.59
CA LYS A 128 -7.40 3.43 -28.48
C LYS A 128 -7.90 3.55 -27.04
N LYS A 129 -8.19 4.78 -26.66
CA LYS A 129 -8.85 5.10 -25.40
C LYS A 129 -10.20 4.38 -25.28
N GLY A 130 -10.56 4.00 -24.06
CA GLY A 130 -11.87 3.46 -23.70
C GLY A 130 -12.87 4.57 -23.33
N ASP A 131 -14.07 4.14 -23.00
CA ASP A 131 -15.18 4.98 -22.51
C ASP A 131 -15.51 4.73 -21.04
N PHE A 132 -14.84 3.76 -20.41
CA PHE A 132 -15.03 3.44 -19.00
C PHE A 132 -14.40 4.51 -18.10
N VAL A 133 -15.19 4.99 -17.16
CA VAL A 133 -14.74 5.89 -16.09
C VAL A 133 -14.74 5.13 -14.78
N ASN A 134 -13.59 5.06 -14.13
CA ASN A 134 -13.46 4.46 -12.80
C ASN A 134 -13.90 5.50 -11.75
N ASP A 135 -15.17 5.43 -11.36
CA ASP A 135 -15.74 6.28 -10.31
C ASP A 135 -15.59 5.58 -8.96
N ILE A 136 -14.70 6.09 -8.13
CA ILE A 136 -14.47 5.58 -6.78
C ILE A 136 -15.26 6.43 -5.80
N ALA A 137 -16.18 5.81 -5.09
CA ALA A 137 -17.00 6.49 -4.09
C ALA A 137 -16.14 7.11 -2.99
N GLN A 138 -16.46 8.34 -2.61
CA GLN A 138 -15.79 9.01 -1.49
C GLN A 138 -16.21 8.39 -0.17
N GLU A 139 -15.22 8.07 0.65
CA GLU A 139 -15.46 7.54 1.99
C GLU A 139 -16.12 8.59 2.89
N PRO A 140 -17.19 8.26 3.59
CA PRO A 140 -17.80 9.16 4.55
C PRO A 140 -16.87 9.42 5.73
N LYS A 141 -17.12 10.55 6.42
CA LYS A 141 -16.37 10.85 7.64
C LYS A 141 -16.69 9.84 8.73
N GLN A 142 -15.64 9.29 9.33
CA GLN A 142 -15.77 8.41 10.49
C GLN A 142 -16.11 9.22 11.74
N GLU A 143 -17.21 8.89 12.42
CA GLU A 143 -17.72 9.66 13.57
C GLU A 143 -17.18 9.14 14.92
N SER A 144 -16.77 7.89 15.00
CA SER A 144 -16.29 7.27 16.25
C SER A 144 -15.16 6.28 16.01
N PRO A 145 -14.35 5.98 17.04
CA PRO A 145 -13.36 4.89 16.96
C PRO A 145 -14.03 3.56 16.65
N ARG A 146 -13.34 2.72 15.86
CA ARG A 146 -13.77 1.37 15.51
C ARG A 146 -12.72 0.38 15.99
N TYR A 147 -13.15 -0.84 16.31
CA TYR A 147 -12.30 -1.87 16.87
C TYR A 147 -12.57 -3.21 16.20
N VAL A 148 -11.51 -3.94 15.91
CA VAL A 148 -11.59 -5.32 15.42
C VAL A 148 -10.60 -6.18 16.17
N HIS A 149 -10.99 -7.41 16.43
CA HIS A 149 -10.13 -8.43 17.03
C HIS A 149 -10.01 -9.62 16.08
N GLU A 150 -8.78 -9.98 15.74
CA GLU A 150 -8.47 -11.12 14.88
C GLU A 150 -7.70 -12.18 15.65
N LYS A 151 -8.20 -13.41 15.62
CA LYS A 151 -7.47 -14.57 16.14
C LYS A 151 -6.44 -15.04 15.12
N PHE A 152 -5.27 -15.36 15.60
CA PHE A 152 -4.21 -15.94 14.80
C PHE A 152 -3.63 -17.16 15.53
N ASP A 153 -3.76 -18.34 14.91
CA ASP A 153 -3.27 -19.58 15.51
C ASP A 153 -1.76 -19.73 15.28
N GLY A 154 -1.05 -20.18 16.32
CA GLY A 154 0.30 -20.74 16.19
C GLY A 154 1.51 -19.80 16.37
N LEU A 155 1.33 -18.50 16.67
CA LEU A 155 2.46 -17.63 16.98
C LEU A 155 2.32 -16.98 18.36
N PRO A 156 3.35 -17.03 19.20
CA PRO A 156 3.38 -16.28 20.44
C PRO A 156 3.45 -14.79 20.17
N GLY A 157 2.70 -14.02 20.93
CA GLY A 157 2.72 -12.56 20.91
C GLY A 157 1.44 -11.93 20.39
N HIS A 158 1.17 -10.75 20.91
CA HIS A 158 -0.04 -9.99 20.65
C HIS A 158 0.32 -8.81 19.76
N TRP A 159 -0.34 -8.69 18.63
CA TRP A 159 -0.16 -7.54 17.75
C TRP A 159 -1.26 -6.50 18.00
N LEU A 160 -0.84 -5.29 18.29
CA LEU A 160 -1.70 -4.12 18.31
C LEU A 160 -1.45 -3.32 17.04
N LEU A 161 -2.51 -2.96 16.34
CA LEU A 161 -2.48 -2.06 15.20
C LEU A 161 -3.38 -0.86 15.47
N VAL A 162 -2.77 0.31 15.61
CA VAL A 162 -3.49 1.58 15.74
C VAL A 162 -3.41 2.31 14.41
N SER A 163 -4.56 2.72 13.88
CA SER A 163 -4.65 3.31 12.55
C SER A 163 -5.50 4.58 12.56
N TYR A 164 -5.04 5.58 11.80
CA TYR A 164 -5.75 6.82 11.58
C TYR A 164 -5.91 7.10 10.09
N LYS A 165 -7.02 7.69 9.69
CA LYS A 165 -7.19 8.17 8.31
C LYS A 165 -6.22 9.33 8.07
N GLY A 166 -5.44 9.22 7.01
CA GLY A 166 -4.48 10.22 6.56
C GLY A 166 -5.13 11.23 5.61
N ALA A 167 -4.30 12.06 4.99
CA ALA A 167 -4.70 12.99 3.96
C ALA A 167 -4.66 12.35 2.57
N ASP A 168 -5.53 12.79 1.68
CA ASP A 168 -5.45 12.54 0.25
C ASP A 168 -4.18 13.17 -0.37
N TRP A 169 -3.75 12.64 -1.51
CA TRP A 169 -2.63 13.22 -2.21
C TRP A 169 -3.05 14.48 -2.97
N GLN A 170 -2.40 15.60 -2.67
CA GLN A 170 -2.59 16.86 -3.37
C GLN A 170 -1.23 17.53 -3.64
N PRO A 171 -0.87 17.82 -4.91
CA PRO A 171 0.48 18.25 -5.30
C PRO A 171 0.99 19.50 -4.57
N LYS A 172 0.09 20.38 -4.15
CA LYS A 172 0.44 21.68 -3.53
C LYS A 172 0.24 21.72 -2.00
N LYS A 173 -0.32 20.66 -1.40
CA LYS A 173 -0.52 20.58 0.03
C LYS A 173 0.63 19.88 0.73
N LYS A 174 0.96 20.34 1.92
CA LYS A 174 2.02 19.78 2.75
C LYS A 174 1.52 18.72 3.75
N ASP A 175 0.23 18.42 3.74
CA ASP A 175 -0.39 17.58 4.77
C ASP A 175 0.25 16.19 4.86
N ARG A 176 0.52 15.57 3.71
CA ARG A 176 1.20 14.26 3.67
C ARG A 176 2.62 14.34 4.20
N ALA A 177 3.40 15.32 3.75
CA ALA A 177 4.76 15.51 4.23
C ALA A 177 4.79 15.78 5.75
N ALA A 178 3.80 16.53 6.26
CA ALA A 178 3.65 16.74 7.69
C ALA A 178 3.32 15.45 8.44
N LEU A 179 2.43 14.61 7.89
CA LEU A 179 2.10 13.32 8.47
C LEU A 179 3.28 12.33 8.43
N ASP A 180 4.13 12.38 7.40
CA ASP A 180 5.35 11.57 7.32
C ASP A 180 6.36 12.00 8.39
N LEU A 181 6.54 13.32 8.57
CA LEU A 181 7.37 13.86 9.65
C LEU A 181 6.84 13.48 11.05
N ILE A 182 5.53 13.54 11.26
CA ILE A 182 4.87 13.10 12.51
C ILE A 182 5.14 11.61 12.75
N SER A 183 4.97 10.77 11.74
CA SER A 183 5.21 9.34 11.87
C SER A 183 6.66 9.04 12.27
N GLU A 184 7.61 9.73 11.68
CA GLU A 184 9.02 9.54 11.97
C GLU A 184 9.39 10.08 13.36
N LEU A 185 8.88 11.24 13.76
CA LEU A 185 9.17 11.87 15.06
C LEU A 185 8.62 11.07 16.24
N TYR A 186 7.44 10.50 16.09
CA TYR A 186 6.68 9.98 17.24
C TYR A 186 6.49 8.46 17.23
N PHE A 187 6.68 7.80 16.08
CA PHE A 187 6.39 6.37 15.90
C PHE A 187 7.52 5.58 15.23
N SER A 188 8.69 6.18 15.04
CA SER A 188 9.90 5.47 14.60
C SER A 188 10.66 4.85 15.78
N ASN A 189 11.68 4.08 15.47
CA ASN A 189 12.58 3.48 16.48
C ASN A 189 13.37 4.51 17.31
N ASN A 190 13.44 5.75 16.86
CA ASN A 190 14.10 6.85 17.56
C ASN A 190 13.12 7.71 18.37
N SER A 191 11.84 7.33 18.41
CA SER A 191 10.82 8.10 19.13
C SER A 191 10.83 7.84 20.64
N ALA A 192 10.34 8.84 21.41
CA ALA A 192 10.17 8.67 22.85
C ALA A 192 9.20 7.52 23.19
N LEU A 193 8.18 7.28 22.34
CA LEU A 193 7.26 6.18 22.54
C LEU A 193 7.94 4.82 22.39
N TYR A 194 8.82 4.68 21.39
CA TYR A 194 9.62 3.46 21.22
C TYR A 194 10.53 3.24 22.43
N GLN A 195 11.23 4.30 22.87
CA GLN A 195 12.08 4.24 24.06
C GLN A 195 11.27 3.77 25.27
N GLU A 196 10.09 4.37 25.52
CA GLU A 196 9.21 4.00 26.63
C GLU A 196 8.75 2.53 26.55
N LEU A 197 8.20 2.12 25.41
CA LEU A 197 7.50 0.84 25.31
C LEU A 197 8.43 -0.35 25.09
N VAL A 198 9.50 -0.15 24.29
CA VAL A 198 10.38 -1.25 23.86
C VAL A 198 11.62 -1.36 24.72
N VAL A 199 12.25 -0.22 25.06
CA VAL A 199 13.54 -0.19 25.76
C VAL A 199 13.35 -0.17 27.28
N ASP A 200 12.65 0.84 27.79
CA ASP A 200 12.60 1.10 29.24
C ASP A 200 11.63 0.15 29.96
N LYS A 201 10.39 0.06 29.47
CA LYS A 201 9.33 -0.75 30.12
C LYS A 201 9.22 -2.17 29.60
N GLN A 202 9.81 -2.45 28.46
CA GLN A 202 9.78 -3.76 27.79
C GLN A 202 8.36 -4.36 27.65
N LEU A 203 7.35 -3.49 27.44
CA LEU A 203 5.96 -3.88 27.20
C LEU A 203 5.76 -4.41 25.77
N ALA A 204 6.64 -4.03 24.86
CA ALA A 204 6.61 -4.46 23.47
C ALA A 204 8.01 -4.90 23.01
N SER A 205 8.07 -5.83 22.07
CA SER A 205 9.32 -6.28 21.44
C SER A 205 9.59 -5.62 20.09
N GLN A 206 8.56 -5.05 19.47
CA GLN A 206 8.68 -4.35 18.17
C GLN A 206 7.66 -3.22 18.11
N MET A 207 8.05 -2.12 17.48
CA MET A 207 7.16 -1.04 17.08
C MET A 207 7.66 -0.46 15.75
N PHE A 208 6.78 -0.30 14.79
CA PHE A 208 7.09 0.37 13.53
C PHE A 208 5.85 1.05 12.93
N ASN A 209 6.06 2.10 12.18
CA ASN A 209 5.00 2.73 11.40
C ASN A 209 4.94 2.17 9.98
N TYR A 210 3.74 2.18 9.38
CA TYR A 210 3.52 1.83 7.98
C TYR A 210 2.53 2.82 7.37
N ASN A 211 3.03 3.63 6.44
CA ASN A 211 2.30 4.74 5.85
C ASN A 211 2.31 4.61 4.33
N PRO A 212 1.42 3.78 3.75
CA PRO A 212 1.40 3.58 2.32
C PRO A 212 1.07 4.88 1.58
N GLU A 213 1.74 5.08 0.46
CA GLU A 213 1.39 6.14 -0.46
C GLU A 213 0.09 5.80 -1.19
N THR A 214 -0.92 6.65 -1.05
CA THR A 214 -2.24 6.44 -1.61
C THR A 214 -2.73 7.72 -2.29
N LYS A 215 -3.54 7.62 -3.33
CA LYS A 215 -4.14 8.78 -4.00
C LYS A 215 -5.19 9.44 -3.09
N ASP A 216 -6.11 8.64 -2.60
CA ASP A 216 -7.17 9.09 -1.70
C ASP A 216 -6.74 8.95 -0.23
N ALA A 217 -7.51 9.48 0.70
CA ALA A 217 -7.22 9.41 2.13
C ALA A 217 -7.15 7.96 2.62
N GLY A 218 -5.95 7.41 2.70
CA GLY A 218 -5.67 6.07 3.22
C GLY A 218 -5.48 6.03 4.73
N LEU A 219 -5.04 4.89 5.23
CA LEU A 219 -4.71 4.71 6.64
C LEU A 219 -3.22 4.87 6.89
N ARG A 220 -2.89 5.45 8.01
CA ARG A 220 -1.55 5.50 8.59
C ARG A 220 -1.53 4.61 9.82
N HIS A 221 -0.53 3.76 9.93
CA HIS A 221 -0.52 2.64 10.84
C HIS A 221 0.67 2.69 11.79
N VAL A 222 0.42 2.33 13.04
CA VAL A 222 1.47 1.98 14.02
C VAL A 222 1.26 0.54 14.45
N PHE A 223 2.20 -0.32 14.11
CA PHE A 223 2.23 -1.72 14.51
C PHE A 223 3.08 -1.88 15.75
N ILE A 224 2.56 -2.61 16.73
CA ILE A 224 3.27 -2.89 17.99
C ILE A 224 3.09 -4.37 18.33
N LYS A 225 4.21 -5.08 18.51
CA LYS A 225 4.20 -6.44 19.04
C LYS A 225 4.33 -6.39 20.54
N VAL A 226 3.19 -6.54 21.23
CA VAL A 226 3.08 -6.48 22.68
C VAL A 226 3.53 -7.82 23.28
N ASN A 227 4.27 -7.80 24.38
CA ASN A 227 4.84 -8.99 24.95
C ASN A 227 3.80 -9.84 25.68
N GLU A 228 2.87 -9.23 26.42
CA GLU A 228 1.84 -9.91 27.19
C GLU A 228 0.44 -9.31 26.94
N ASP A 229 -0.57 -10.14 26.89
CA ASP A 229 -1.97 -9.72 26.64
C ASP A 229 -2.46 -8.64 27.62
N LYS A 230 -2.08 -8.77 28.90
CA LYS A 230 -2.44 -7.78 29.95
C LYS A 230 -1.96 -6.36 29.65
N ASP A 231 -0.93 -6.20 28.83
CA ASP A 231 -0.29 -4.91 28.52
C ASP A 231 -0.89 -4.21 27.30
N LEU A 232 -1.77 -4.88 26.54
CA LEU A 232 -2.40 -4.32 25.33
C LEU A 232 -3.09 -2.98 25.59
N ALA A 233 -3.84 -2.86 26.69
CA ALA A 233 -4.52 -1.62 27.05
C ALA A 233 -3.51 -0.50 27.38
N THR A 234 -2.47 -0.81 28.15
CA THR A 234 -1.41 0.14 28.53
C THR A 234 -0.67 0.66 27.29
N VAL A 235 -0.32 -0.24 26.38
CA VAL A 235 0.37 0.12 25.11
C VAL A 235 -0.54 0.96 24.22
N ARG A 236 -1.81 0.59 24.04
CA ARG A 236 -2.79 1.39 23.31
C ARG A 236 -2.94 2.80 23.89
N ASP A 237 -3.02 2.90 25.20
CA ASP A 237 -3.20 4.18 25.90
C ASP A 237 -1.94 5.07 25.76
N ALA A 238 -0.74 4.47 25.71
CA ALA A 238 0.49 5.19 25.42
C ALA A 238 0.49 5.77 23.99
N VAL A 239 0.05 4.99 23.00
CA VAL A 239 -0.12 5.49 21.61
C VAL A 239 -1.14 6.64 21.57
N ASN A 240 -2.29 6.48 22.22
CA ASN A 240 -3.34 7.51 22.25
C ASN A 240 -2.84 8.80 22.94
N ARG A 241 -2.07 8.68 24.02
CA ARG A 241 -1.43 9.81 24.71
C ARG A 241 -0.46 10.54 23.77
N THR A 242 0.34 9.81 23.00
CA THR A 242 1.25 10.38 22.01
C THR A 242 0.48 11.16 20.94
N TYR A 243 -0.64 10.63 20.42
CA TYR A 243 -1.47 11.36 19.49
C TYR A 243 -2.15 12.60 20.09
N ALA A 244 -2.53 12.56 21.38
CA ALA A 244 -3.03 13.74 22.11
C ALA A 244 -1.96 14.81 22.23
N GLN A 245 -0.72 14.44 22.58
CA GLN A 245 0.42 15.32 22.69
C GLN A 245 0.74 16.03 21.36
N ILE A 246 0.76 15.31 20.24
CA ILE A 246 0.99 15.89 18.90
C ILE A 246 0.02 17.04 18.57
N ARG A 247 -1.19 17.01 19.11
CA ARG A 247 -2.22 18.04 18.85
C ARG A 247 -1.99 19.32 19.66
N THR A 248 -1.28 19.26 20.74
CA THR A 248 -1.14 20.36 21.72
C THR A 248 0.26 20.90 21.84
N GLU A 249 1.28 20.12 21.48
CA GLU A 249 2.66 20.47 21.64
C GLU A 249 3.38 20.61 20.29
N LEU A 250 4.09 21.74 20.12
CA LEU A 250 4.94 21.94 18.95
C LEU A 250 6.32 21.32 19.21
N VAL A 251 6.84 20.62 18.20
CA VAL A 251 8.22 20.16 18.21
C VAL A 251 9.18 21.34 18.07
N SER A 252 10.36 21.29 18.73
CA SER A 252 11.37 22.34 18.59
C SER A 252 11.87 22.44 17.14
N ALA A 253 12.24 23.65 16.72
CA ALA A 253 12.80 23.91 15.40
C ALA A 253 14.04 23.04 15.14
N GLU A 254 14.93 22.94 16.11
CA GLU A 254 16.14 22.12 16.04
C GLU A 254 15.82 20.64 15.75
N LYS A 255 14.89 20.04 16.50
CA LYS A 255 14.50 18.65 16.32
C LYS A 255 13.86 18.41 14.94
N LEU A 256 13.05 19.37 14.47
CA LEU A 256 12.42 19.31 13.15
C LEU A 256 13.46 19.41 12.02
N ASP A 257 14.44 20.30 12.14
CA ASP A 257 15.48 20.49 11.13
C ASP A 257 16.45 19.31 11.08
N ASN A 258 16.79 18.72 12.23
CA ASN A 258 17.57 17.48 12.29
C ASN A 258 16.85 16.34 11.59
N LEU A 259 15.54 16.17 11.82
CA LEU A 259 14.75 15.14 11.14
C LEU A 259 14.70 15.36 9.62
N LYS A 260 14.41 16.58 9.16
CA LYS A 260 14.40 16.90 7.72
C LYS A 260 15.75 16.60 7.07
N SER A 261 16.86 16.93 7.75
CA SER A 261 18.20 16.61 7.28
C SER A 261 18.41 15.11 7.14
N ASN A 262 18.04 14.33 8.18
CA ASN A 262 18.16 12.88 8.14
C ASN A 262 17.34 12.24 7.00
N LEU A 263 16.10 12.68 6.82
CA LEU A 263 15.25 12.18 5.73
C LEU A 263 15.80 12.52 4.35
N LYS A 264 16.35 13.73 4.19
CA LYS A 264 17.02 14.14 2.95
C LYS A 264 18.25 13.27 2.65
N TYR A 265 19.09 13.01 3.65
CA TYR A 265 20.24 12.12 3.48
C TYR A 265 19.84 10.67 3.19
N SER A 266 18.82 10.15 3.88
CA SER A 266 18.29 8.81 3.63
C SER A 266 17.76 8.68 2.21
N PHE A 267 17.05 9.69 1.71
CA PHE A 267 16.57 9.71 0.33
C PHE A 267 17.73 9.70 -0.67
N VAL A 268 18.74 10.57 -0.49
CA VAL A 268 19.91 10.61 -1.39
C VAL A 268 20.66 9.28 -1.39
N ASN A 269 20.79 8.62 -0.24
CA ASN A 269 21.46 7.32 -0.14
C ASN A 269 20.64 6.15 -0.70
N SER A 270 19.36 6.35 -0.98
CA SER A 270 18.49 5.34 -1.59
C SER A 270 18.44 5.40 -3.13
N LEU A 271 19.03 6.44 -3.72
CA LEU A 271 19.16 6.61 -5.17
C LEU A 271 20.34 5.83 -5.70
#